data_19a6711b94a50a90e8319ec98a826f7e
#
_entry.id   19a6711b94a50a90e8319ec98a826f7e
#
_cell.length_a   1.000
_cell.length_b   1.000
_cell.length_c   1.000
_cell.angle_alpha   90.00
_cell.angle_beta   90.00
_cell.angle_gamma   90.00
#
_symmetry.space_group_name_H-M   'P 1'
#
loop_
_entity.id
_entity.type
_entity.pdbx_description
1 polymer ?
#
loop_
_entity_poly.entity_id
_entity_poly.type
_entity_poly.pdbx_seq_one_letter_code
_entity_poly.pdbx_strand_id
1 'polypeptide(L)'
;MTNSLRRCLAAVMALCCTAGAGAQQRPLVVELFTSEGCSSCPPAEAAIGQLSARADVVALAWHVDYWDDLGWRDRFELPQSVKRQNIYVRNLHRASVYTPQLVIDGRFDAVGADGSAMAKALAAQRTSVPLRLSVHEAELLVDIGAQPQSPGCDVLLVPYLRHATSAIGRGENAGRTLEEFNIVREVRTLGSWKGEPKAFRVSVASLPRDATDVAVLIQPSGQGPMVGAAIQPLR
;
A
#
# COMPACT_ATOMS: atom_id res chain seq x y z
N MET A 1 50.90 -53.18 39.51
CA MET A 1 51.19 -52.09 38.61
C MET A 1 49.97 -51.92 37.69
N THR A 2 49.03 -51.06 38.06
CA THR A 2 47.74 -50.89 37.40
C THR A 2 47.60 -49.45 36.91
N ASN A 3 47.66 -49.27 35.58
CA ASN A 3 47.50 -47.97 34.93
C ASN A 3 45.98 -47.67 34.72
N SER A 4 45.48 -46.70 35.47
CA SER A 4 44.14 -46.14 35.30
C SER A 4 44.15 -45.06 34.22
N LEU A 5 43.57 -45.35 33.07
CA LEU A 5 43.31 -44.38 32.00
C LEU A 5 42.05 -43.58 32.35
N ARG A 6 42.19 -42.31 32.73
CA ARG A 6 41.10 -41.36 32.89
C ARG A 6 40.69 -40.84 31.51
N ARG A 7 39.49 -41.25 31.04
CA ARG A 7 38.84 -40.69 29.87
C ARG A 7 38.12 -39.41 30.27
N CYS A 8 38.66 -38.24 29.83
CA CYS A 8 37.94 -36.99 29.90
C CYS A 8 36.90 -36.94 28.77
N LEU A 9 35.62 -37.03 29.12
CA LEU A 9 34.52 -36.72 28.19
C LEU A 9 34.39 -35.19 28.14
N ALA A 10 34.78 -34.56 27.03
CA ALA A 10 34.49 -33.16 26.74
C ALA A 10 33.06 -33.09 26.16
N ALA A 11 32.11 -32.61 26.96
CA ALA A 11 30.75 -32.31 26.50
C ALA A 11 30.80 -31.02 25.70
N VAL A 12 30.69 -31.11 24.36
CA VAL A 12 30.50 -29.95 23.47
C VAL A 12 29.03 -29.56 23.59
N MET A 13 28.79 -28.47 24.32
CA MET A 13 27.48 -27.86 24.44
C MET A 13 27.24 -27.02 23.14
N ALA A 14 26.51 -27.61 22.19
CA ALA A 14 26.05 -26.89 20.99
C ALA A 14 25.06 -25.81 21.40
N LEU A 15 25.51 -24.56 21.39
CA LEU A 15 24.66 -23.38 21.58
C LEU A 15 23.81 -23.23 20.33
N CYS A 16 22.59 -23.77 20.32
CA CYS A 16 21.59 -23.46 19.29
C CYS A 16 21.19 -21.99 19.42
N CYS A 17 21.84 -21.10 18.66
CA CYS A 17 21.34 -19.76 18.40
C CYS A 17 20.03 -19.90 17.60
N THR A 18 18.90 -19.97 18.29
CA THR A 18 17.61 -19.70 17.66
C THR A 18 17.60 -18.23 17.29
N ALA A 19 18.01 -17.93 16.05
CA ALA A 19 17.72 -16.62 15.47
C ALA A 19 16.19 -16.48 15.50
N GLY A 20 15.68 -15.72 16.46
CA GLY A 20 14.28 -15.33 16.49
C GLY A 20 13.97 -14.66 15.17
N ALA A 21 13.22 -15.33 14.29
CA ALA A 21 12.64 -14.71 13.13
C ALA A 21 11.72 -13.60 13.66
N GLY A 22 12.25 -12.38 13.79
CA GLY A 22 11.45 -11.22 14.08
C GLY A 22 10.34 -11.19 13.05
N ALA A 23 9.09 -11.21 13.48
CA ALA A 23 7.95 -11.15 12.58
C ALA A 23 8.14 -9.94 11.68
N GLN A 24 8.42 -10.18 10.40
CA GLN A 24 8.66 -9.11 9.42
C GLN A 24 7.39 -8.25 9.38
N GLN A 25 7.53 -6.98 9.73
CA GLN A 25 6.41 -6.06 9.67
C GLN A 25 5.98 -5.89 8.21
N ARG A 26 4.68 -5.81 7.96
CA ARG A 26 4.19 -5.44 6.63
C ARG A 26 4.62 -4.01 6.28
N PRO A 27 4.69 -3.66 5.00
CA PRO A 27 4.93 -2.29 4.59
C PRO A 27 3.84 -1.35 5.12
N LEU A 28 4.21 -0.10 5.38
CA LEU A 28 3.29 0.99 5.69
C LEU A 28 2.48 1.33 4.43
N VAL A 29 1.17 1.46 4.56
CA VAL A 29 0.33 1.92 3.44
C VAL A 29 0.12 3.43 3.54
N VAL A 30 0.43 4.14 2.46
CA VAL A 30 0.24 5.59 2.32
C VAL A 30 -0.60 5.83 1.08
N GLU A 31 -1.74 6.44 1.26
CA GLU A 31 -2.70 6.77 0.21
C GLU A 31 -2.80 8.28 0.07
N LEU A 32 -2.40 8.81 -1.07
CA LEU A 32 -2.55 10.23 -1.40
C LEU A 32 -3.81 10.41 -2.25
N PHE A 33 -4.75 11.21 -1.79
CA PHE A 33 -5.84 11.72 -2.63
C PHE A 33 -5.41 13.06 -3.24
N THR A 34 -5.44 13.14 -4.58
CA THR A 34 -4.78 14.17 -5.37
C THR A 34 -5.55 14.47 -6.65
N SER A 35 -5.15 15.49 -7.40
CA SER A 35 -5.63 15.76 -8.75
C SER A 35 -4.64 16.61 -9.55
N GLU A 36 -4.54 16.39 -10.86
CA GLU A 36 -3.85 17.27 -11.80
C GLU A 36 -4.39 18.72 -11.75
N GLY A 37 -5.66 18.92 -11.39
CA GLY A 37 -6.31 20.23 -11.25
C GLY A 37 -5.93 21.00 -9.97
N CYS A 38 -5.37 20.33 -8.98
CA CYS A 38 -5.08 20.90 -7.65
C CYS A 38 -3.69 21.52 -7.60
N SER A 39 -3.58 22.85 -7.46
CA SER A 39 -2.29 23.58 -7.47
C SER A 39 -1.40 23.31 -6.24
N SER A 40 -1.98 22.87 -5.14
CA SER A 40 -1.25 22.51 -3.90
C SER A 40 -0.81 21.04 -3.85
N CYS A 41 -1.21 20.22 -4.83
CA CYS A 41 -0.94 18.78 -4.85
C CYS A 41 0.49 18.38 -5.29
N PRO A 42 1.18 19.07 -6.21
CA PRO A 42 2.45 18.60 -6.74
C PRO A 42 3.55 18.30 -5.69
N PRO A 43 3.69 19.05 -4.58
CA PRO A 43 4.64 18.68 -3.54
C PRO A 43 4.33 17.34 -2.84
N ALA A 44 3.04 17.00 -2.69
CA ALA A 44 2.61 15.73 -2.12
C ALA A 44 2.85 14.57 -3.11
N GLU A 45 2.64 14.77 -4.40
CA GLU A 45 3.01 13.83 -5.46
C GLU A 45 4.52 13.52 -5.44
N ALA A 46 5.36 14.53 -5.33
CA ALA A 46 6.80 14.34 -5.21
C ALA A 46 7.17 13.51 -3.96
N ALA A 47 6.46 13.69 -2.84
CA ALA A 47 6.64 12.88 -1.65
C ALA A 47 6.22 11.40 -1.87
N ILE A 48 5.13 11.14 -2.61
CA ILE A 48 4.77 9.77 -3.03
C ILE A 48 5.88 9.16 -3.88
N GLY A 49 6.47 9.92 -4.81
CA GLY A 49 7.62 9.48 -5.62
C GLY A 49 8.81 9.05 -4.75
N GLN A 50 9.13 9.80 -3.70
CA GLN A 50 10.19 9.43 -2.75
C GLN A 50 9.83 8.19 -1.92
N LEU A 51 8.59 8.08 -1.47
CA LEU A 51 8.10 6.94 -0.70
C LEU A 51 8.03 5.66 -1.53
N SER A 52 7.75 5.76 -2.82
CA SER A 52 7.67 4.62 -3.74
C SER A 52 8.99 3.88 -3.91
N ALA A 53 10.13 4.54 -3.65
CA ALA A 53 11.45 3.94 -3.67
C ALA A 53 11.76 3.07 -2.42
N ARG A 54 10.91 3.09 -1.40
CA ARG A 54 11.11 2.37 -0.15
C ARG A 54 10.44 1.01 -0.19
N ALA A 55 11.18 -0.04 0.15
CA ALA A 55 10.64 -1.40 0.24
C ALA A 55 9.67 -1.62 1.42
N ASP A 56 9.71 -0.75 2.44
CA ASP A 56 8.86 -0.82 3.62
C ASP A 56 7.59 0.05 3.54
N VAL A 57 7.28 0.59 2.35
CA VAL A 57 6.11 1.45 2.09
C VAL A 57 5.37 0.98 0.83
N VAL A 58 4.05 0.94 0.92
CA VAL A 58 3.14 0.89 -0.23
C VAL A 58 2.53 2.28 -0.37
N ALA A 59 3.06 3.08 -1.29
CA ALA A 59 2.57 4.42 -1.58
C ALA A 59 1.67 4.37 -2.83
N LEU A 60 0.48 4.95 -2.78
CA LEU A 60 -0.52 4.93 -3.84
C LEU A 60 -1.15 6.33 -4.02
N ALA A 61 -1.22 6.82 -5.25
CA ALA A 61 -1.90 8.07 -5.59
C ALA A 61 -3.30 7.77 -6.16
N TRP A 62 -4.32 8.34 -5.53
CA TRP A 62 -5.73 8.19 -5.86
C TRP A 62 -6.23 9.51 -6.45
N HIS A 63 -6.36 9.59 -7.78
CA HIS A 63 -6.82 10.79 -8.47
C HIS A 63 -8.34 10.94 -8.33
N VAL A 64 -8.77 12.15 -7.95
CA VAL A 64 -10.17 12.53 -7.72
C VAL A 64 -10.68 13.45 -8.85
N ASP A 65 -11.99 13.41 -9.08
CA ASP A 65 -12.65 14.11 -10.20
C ASP A 65 -13.25 15.49 -9.85
N TYR A 66 -13.36 15.84 -8.55
CA TYR A 66 -14.08 17.06 -8.15
C TYR A 66 -13.31 18.39 -8.45
N TRP A 67 -12.13 18.30 -9.06
CA TRP A 67 -11.39 19.45 -9.61
C TRP A 67 -11.65 19.68 -11.10
N ASP A 68 -12.27 18.75 -11.82
CA ASP A 68 -12.41 18.75 -13.27
C ASP A 68 -13.22 19.94 -13.79
N ASP A 69 -14.21 20.39 -13.02
CA ASP A 69 -15.05 21.55 -13.37
C ASP A 69 -14.28 22.90 -13.33
N LEU A 70 -13.05 22.91 -12.83
CA LEU A 70 -12.19 24.11 -12.75
C LEU A 70 -11.29 24.30 -13.97
N GLY A 71 -11.62 23.66 -15.10
CA GLY A 71 -11.03 23.91 -16.41
C GLY A 71 -9.98 22.91 -16.88
N TRP A 72 -9.63 21.92 -16.08
CA TRP A 72 -8.76 20.80 -16.45
C TRP A 72 -9.34 19.48 -15.97
N ARG A 73 -9.55 18.55 -16.88
CA ARG A 73 -9.97 17.19 -16.54
C ARG A 73 -8.75 16.32 -16.28
N ASP A 74 -8.72 15.74 -15.09
CA ASP A 74 -7.67 14.82 -14.68
C ASP A 74 -7.80 13.50 -15.46
N ARG A 75 -6.77 13.13 -16.22
CA ARG A 75 -6.79 11.91 -17.07
C ARG A 75 -6.69 10.61 -16.27
N PHE A 76 -6.35 10.71 -15.00
CA PHE A 76 -6.20 9.56 -14.09
C PHE A 76 -7.31 9.46 -13.06
N GLU A 77 -8.29 10.35 -13.11
CA GLU A 77 -9.44 10.32 -12.24
C GLU A 77 -10.11 8.95 -12.16
N LEU A 78 -10.53 8.57 -10.97
CA LEU A 78 -11.31 7.36 -10.74
C LEU A 78 -12.49 7.68 -9.81
N PRO A 79 -13.75 7.38 -10.20
CA PRO A 79 -14.90 7.55 -9.30
C PRO A 79 -14.76 6.75 -8.00
N GLN A 80 -13.98 5.65 -8.02
CA GLN A 80 -13.67 4.86 -6.83
C GLN A 80 -12.77 5.61 -5.85
N SER A 81 -11.90 6.53 -6.32
CA SER A 81 -11.04 7.35 -5.47
C SER A 81 -11.89 8.24 -4.55
N VAL A 82 -12.86 8.95 -5.12
CA VAL A 82 -13.78 9.80 -4.33
C VAL A 82 -14.63 8.98 -3.35
N LYS A 83 -15.12 7.81 -3.78
CA LYS A 83 -15.87 6.90 -2.88
C LYS A 83 -14.98 6.47 -1.70
N ARG A 84 -13.73 6.08 -1.96
CA ARG A 84 -12.76 5.66 -0.96
C ARG A 84 -12.44 6.81 0.00
N GLN A 85 -12.17 7.99 -0.52
CA GLN A 85 -11.88 9.20 0.24
C GLN A 85 -13.05 9.57 1.17
N ASN A 86 -14.29 9.54 0.67
CA ASN A 86 -15.49 9.84 1.46
C ASN A 86 -15.68 8.87 2.64
N ILE A 87 -15.31 7.59 2.49
CA ILE A 87 -15.36 6.64 3.61
C ILE A 87 -14.31 7.03 4.65
N TYR A 88 -13.07 7.37 4.25
CA TYR A 88 -12.05 7.86 5.17
C TYR A 88 -12.45 9.15 5.89
N VAL A 89 -13.06 10.10 5.18
CA VAL A 89 -13.55 11.35 5.79
C VAL A 89 -14.51 11.05 6.96
N ARG A 90 -15.44 10.11 6.77
CA ARG A 90 -16.36 9.70 7.84
C ARG A 90 -15.64 8.98 8.99
N ASN A 91 -14.77 8.02 8.66
CA ASN A 91 -14.08 7.19 9.66
C ASN A 91 -13.08 7.99 10.50
N LEU A 92 -12.47 9.01 9.90
CA LEU A 92 -11.47 9.88 10.53
C LEU A 92 -12.10 11.16 11.10
N HIS A 93 -13.44 11.27 11.08
CA HIS A 93 -14.22 12.40 11.60
C HIS A 93 -13.79 13.75 11.02
N ARG A 94 -13.57 13.79 9.70
CA ARG A 94 -13.27 15.04 8.97
C ARG A 94 -14.57 15.70 8.50
N ALA A 95 -14.54 17.03 8.37
CA ALA A 95 -15.71 17.79 7.95
C ALA A 95 -16.02 17.63 6.45
N SER A 96 -14.99 17.45 5.61
CA SER A 96 -15.14 17.35 4.15
C SER A 96 -13.94 16.63 3.53
N VAL A 97 -14.07 16.26 2.26
CA VAL A 97 -12.96 15.87 1.40
C VAL A 97 -12.05 17.05 1.12
N TYR A 98 -10.77 16.83 0.89
CA TYR A 98 -9.79 17.83 0.49
C TYR A 98 -8.62 17.17 -0.24
N THR A 99 -7.86 17.96 -0.99
CA THR A 99 -6.58 17.57 -1.60
C THR A 99 -5.52 18.63 -1.31
N PRO A 100 -4.25 18.23 -1.18
CA PRO A 100 -3.76 16.86 -1.06
C PRO A 100 -4.05 16.28 0.32
N GLN A 101 -4.71 15.10 0.37
CA GLN A 101 -4.95 14.37 1.61
C GLN A 101 -4.11 13.10 1.61
N LEU A 102 -3.22 12.94 2.60
CA LEU A 102 -2.56 11.69 2.90
C LEU A 102 -3.39 10.90 3.92
N VAL A 103 -3.71 9.66 3.61
CA VAL A 103 -4.22 8.70 4.60
C VAL A 103 -3.14 7.68 4.87
N ILE A 104 -2.75 7.57 6.13
CA ILE A 104 -1.64 6.74 6.56
C ILE A 104 -2.20 5.53 7.31
N ASP A 105 -1.96 4.36 6.74
CA ASP A 105 -2.32 3.05 7.29
C ASP A 105 -3.82 2.87 7.57
N GLY A 106 -4.67 3.71 6.94
CA GLY A 106 -6.11 3.76 7.21
C GLY A 106 -6.47 4.24 8.62
N ARG A 107 -5.53 4.84 9.36
CA ARG A 107 -5.66 5.21 10.78
C ARG A 107 -5.81 6.70 11.02
N PHE A 108 -5.12 7.51 10.27
CA PHE A 108 -5.13 8.97 10.39
C PHE A 108 -4.78 9.61 9.06
N ASP A 109 -5.12 10.86 8.92
CA ASP A 109 -4.78 11.66 7.76
C ASP A 109 -3.92 12.87 8.11
N ALA A 110 -3.25 13.38 7.08
CA ALA A 110 -2.45 14.59 7.14
C ALA A 110 -2.60 15.39 5.84
N VAL A 111 -2.35 16.69 5.91
CA VAL A 111 -2.38 17.57 4.73
C VAL A 111 -1.01 17.56 4.06
N GLY A 112 -0.98 17.39 2.75
CA GLY A 112 0.24 17.51 1.94
C GLY A 112 1.29 16.45 2.27
N ALA A 113 2.55 16.87 2.34
CA ALA A 113 3.70 16.01 2.60
C ALA A 113 4.19 16.13 4.06
N ASP A 114 3.33 15.82 5.04
CA ASP A 114 3.69 15.92 6.46
C ASP A 114 4.73 14.86 6.85
N GLY A 115 6.00 15.26 6.81
CA GLY A 115 7.14 14.39 7.15
C GLY A 115 7.12 13.93 8.61
N SER A 116 6.55 14.70 9.56
CA SER A 116 6.49 14.32 10.97
C SER A 116 5.47 13.21 11.20
N ALA A 117 4.30 13.33 10.61
CA ALA A 117 3.28 12.27 10.61
C ALA A 117 3.82 10.99 9.97
N MET A 118 4.54 11.10 8.86
CA MET A 118 5.16 9.96 8.17
C MET A 118 6.23 9.30 9.03
N ALA A 119 7.15 10.05 9.64
CA ALA A 119 8.20 9.51 10.51
C ALA A 119 7.60 8.74 11.70
N LYS A 120 6.57 9.30 12.33
CA LYS A 120 5.84 8.64 13.43
C LYS A 120 5.18 7.34 12.97
N ALA A 121 4.57 7.32 11.79
CA ALA A 121 3.92 6.15 11.24
C ALA A 121 4.92 5.03 10.88
N LEU A 122 6.08 5.40 10.32
CA LEU A 122 7.14 4.44 10.00
C LEU A 122 7.72 3.77 11.26
N ALA A 123 7.81 4.50 12.38
CA ALA A 123 8.29 3.98 13.65
C ALA A 123 7.25 3.12 14.39
N ALA A 124 5.97 3.22 14.05
CA ALA A 124 4.90 2.48 14.72
C ALA A 124 4.93 0.98 14.39
N GLN A 125 4.62 0.15 15.38
CA GLN A 125 4.42 -1.29 15.16
C GLN A 125 3.16 -1.55 14.35
N ARG A 126 3.26 -2.45 13.36
CA ARG A 126 2.16 -2.80 12.46
C ARG A 126 1.85 -4.30 12.55
N THR A 127 0.56 -4.61 12.67
CA THR A 127 0.11 -6.00 12.50
C THR A 127 0.45 -6.48 11.09
N SER A 128 0.83 -7.74 10.97
CA SER A 128 1.17 -8.35 9.69
C SER A 128 0.39 -9.64 9.50
N VAL A 129 -0.34 -9.70 8.41
CA VAL A 129 -0.90 -10.95 7.89
C VAL A 129 0.13 -11.54 6.93
N PRO A 130 0.43 -12.84 6.99
CA PRO A 130 1.25 -13.47 5.97
C PRO A 130 0.58 -13.30 4.60
N LEU A 131 1.17 -12.47 3.74
CA LEU A 131 0.67 -12.16 2.42
C LEU A 131 1.79 -12.29 1.41
N ARG A 132 1.61 -13.14 0.41
CA ARG A 132 2.56 -13.34 -0.69
C ARG A 132 1.89 -13.09 -2.02
N LEU A 133 2.60 -12.40 -2.90
CA LEU A 133 2.21 -12.18 -4.28
C LEU A 133 3.27 -12.78 -5.19
N SER A 134 2.84 -13.40 -6.28
CA SER A 134 3.74 -13.85 -7.34
C SER A 134 3.01 -13.84 -8.69
N VAL A 135 3.77 -13.66 -9.77
CA VAL A 135 3.24 -13.74 -11.13
C VAL A 135 3.85 -14.97 -11.81
N HIS A 136 3.01 -15.87 -12.29
CA HIS A 136 3.38 -17.05 -13.07
C HIS A 136 2.46 -17.19 -14.28
N GLU A 137 3.01 -17.39 -15.46
CA GLU A 137 2.25 -17.67 -16.69
C GLU A 137 1.11 -16.67 -16.95
N ALA A 138 1.38 -15.37 -16.69
CA ALA A 138 0.38 -14.28 -16.79
C ALA A 138 -0.78 -14.36 -15.79
N GLU A 139 -0.64 -15.13 -14.71
CA GLU A 139 -1.53 -15.10 -13.56
C GLU A 139 -0.84 -14.49 -12.34
N LEU A 140 -1.51 -13.56 -11.70
CA LEU A 140 -1.17 -13.08 -10.36
C LEU A 140 -1.77 -14.05 -9.34
N LEU A 141 -0.92 -14.60 -8.50
CA LEU A 141 -1.30 -15.41 -7.35
C LEU A 141 -1.24 -14.54 -6.09
N VAL A 142 -2.29 -14.60 -5.28
CA VAL A 142 -2.40 -13.89 -3.99
C VAL A 142 -2.63 -14.95 -2.93
N ASP A 143 -1.61 -15.21 -2.10
CA ASP A 143 -1.67 -16.19 -1.02
C ASP A 143 -1.71 -15.49 0.33
N ILE A 144 -2.76 -15.73 1.11
CA ILE A 144 -2.98 -15.16 2.44
C ILE A 144 -2.91 -16.29 3.45
N GLY A 145 -2.00 -16.17 4.41
CA GLY A 145 -1.83 -17.12 5.48
C GLY A 145 -2.88 -16.98 6.58
N ALA A 146 -2.80 -17.86 7.57
CA ALA A 146 -3.68 -17.80 8.74
C ALA A 146 -3.34 -16.61 9.64
N GLN A 147 -4.36 -15.95 10.16
CA GLN A 147 -4.31 -14.96 11.23
C GLN A 147 -5.57 -15.11 12.08
N PRO A 148 -5.59 -16.05 13.04
CA PRO A 148 -6.73 -16.26 13.92
C PRO A 148 -7.17 -14.94 14.59
N GLN A 149 -8.47 -14.78 14.81
CA GLN A 149 -9.08 -13.57 15.42
C GLN A 149 -8.96 -12.31 14.57
N SER A 150 -8.73 -12.42 13.27
CA SER A 150 -8.81 -11.26 12.36
C SER A 150 -10.25 -10.75 12.29
N PRO A 151 -10.48 -9.43 12.27
CA PRO A 151 -11.78 -8.89 11.89
C PRO A 151 -12.10 -9.28 10.44
N GLY A 152 -13.38 -9.29 10.07
CA GLY A 152 -13.76 -9.46 8.66
C GLY A 152 -13.13 -8.36 7.81
N CYS A 153 -12.35 -8.76 6.82
CA CYS A 153 -11.60 -7.86 5.94
C CYS A 153 -11.99 -8.05 4.49
N ASP A 154 -11.89 -7.00 3.71
CA ASP A 154 -11.90 -7.06 2.26
C ASP A 154 -10.45 -7.23 1.77
N VAL A 155 -10.28 -8.05 0.74
CA VAL A 155 -9.02 -8.20 0.01
C VAL A 155 -9.14 -7.36 -1.25
N LEU A 156 -8.42 -6.25 -1.29
CA LEU A 156 -8.45 -5.30 -2.39
C LEU A 156 -7.26 -5.51 -3.31
N LEU A 157 -7.52 -5.63 -4.60
CA LEU A 157 -6.54 -5.59 -5.67
C LEU A 157 -6.49 -4.18 -6.23
N VAL A 158 -5.31 -3.58 -6.28
CA VAL A 158 -5.09 -2.19 -6.68
C VAL A 158 -3.98 -2.14 -7.75
N PRO A 159 -4.30 -2.35 -9.02
CA PRO A 159 -3.38 -2.10 -10.13
C PRO A 159 -3.03 -0.61 -10.21
N TYR A 160 -1.74 -0.31 -10.43
CA TYR A 160 -1.29 1.07 -10.55
C TYR A 160 -0.20 1.25 -11.62
N LEU A 161 -0.12 2.45 -12.16
CA LEU A 161 0.95 2.90 -13.06
C LEU A 161 2.04 3.55 -12.21
N ARG A 162 3.28 3.05 -12.32
CA ARG A 162 4.38 3.50 -11.46
C ARG A 162 4.75 4.97 -11.64
N HIS A 163 4.70 5.46 -12.88
CA HIS A 163 5.10 6.83 -13.19
C HIS A 163 4.43 7.33 -14.47
N ALA A 164 4.07 8.61 -14.48
CA ALA A 164 3.61 9.33 -15.66
C ALA A 164 4.00 10.79 -15.58
N THR A 165 3.96 11.47 -16.74
CA THR A 165 4.09 12.92 -16.89
C THR A 165 2.88 13.49 -17.58
N SER A 166 2.34 14.61 -17.08
CA SER A 166 1.18 15.30 -17.65
C SER A 166 1.50 16.75 -17.96
N ALA A 167 1.40 17.13 -19.22
CA ALA A 167 1.47 18.56 -19.63
C ALA A 167 0.09 19.20 -19.44
N ILE A 168 -0.03 20.10 -18.47
CA ILE A 168 -1.29 20.72 -18.09
C ILE A 168 -1.58 21.94 -18.94
N GLY A 169 -2.64 21.87 -19.75
CA GLY A 169 -2.98 22.94 -20.69
C GLY A 169 -3.86 24.04 -20.11
N ARG A 170 -4.60 23.76 -19.01
CA ARG A 170 -5.59 24.68 -18.41
C ARG A 170 -5.68 24.47 -16.91
N GLY A 171 -6.54 25.28 -16.24
CA GLY A 171 -6.77 25.19 -14.79
C GLY A 171 -5.63 25.78 -13.97
N GLU A 172 -5.60 25.49 -12.67
CA GLU A 172 -4.65 26.11 -11.73
C GLU A 172 -3.18 25.72 -11.98
N ASN A 173 -2.93 24.58 -12.61
CA ASN A 173 -1.60 24.11 -12.97
C ASN A 173 -1.23 24.38 -14.45
N ALA A 174 -1.98 25.24 -15.15
CA ALA A 174 -1.74 25.53 -16.57
C ALA A 174 -0.27 25.90 -16.88
N GLY A 175 0.27 25.32 -17.94
CA GLY A 175 1.66 25.52 -18.39
C GLY A 175 2.71 24.71 -17.62
N ARG A 176 2.32 23.93 -16.62
CA ARG A 176 3.23 23.04 -15.87
C ARG A 176 3.25 21.65 -16.51
N THR A 177 4.36 20.96 -16.33
CA THR A 177 4.46 19.51 -16.50
C THR A 177 4.51 18.89 -15.11
N LEU A 178 3.55 18.01 -14.82
CA LEU A 178 3.46 17.30 -13.53
C LEU A 178 4.13 15.93 -13.66
N GLU A 179 4.86 15.56 -12.62
CA GLU A 179 5.38 14.21 -12.41
C GLU A 179 4.46 13.50 -11.41
N GLU A 180 3.98 12.32 -11.77
CA GLU A 180 2.97 11.58 -11.02
C GLU A 180 3.46 10.16 -10.76
N PHE A 181 3.21 9.65 -9.57
CA PHE A 181 3.81 8.39 -9.10
C PHE A 181 2.76 7.45 -8.52
N ASN A 182 2.90 6.16 -8.81
CA ASN A 182 2.07 5.07 -8.28
C ASN A 182 0.56 5.35 -8.38
N ILE A 183 0.17 5.78 -9.57
CA ILE A 183 -1.17 6.23 -9.92
C ILE A 183 -2.11 5.02 -9.96
N VAL A 184 -3.10 4.98 -9.09
CA VAL A 184 -4.09 3.90 -9.06
C VAL A 184 -4.92 3.93 -10.34
N ARG A 185 -5.04 2.76 -11.00
CA ARG A 185 -5.79 2.61 -12.26
C ARG A 185 -7.11 1.85 -12.07
N GLU A 186 -7.22 1.09 -11.00
CA GLU A 186 -8.42 0.34 -10.64
C GLU A 186 -8.36 -0.04 -9.16
N VAL A 187 -9.52 -0.23 -8.54
CA VAL A 187 -9.63 -0.98 -7.30
C VAL A 187 -10.71 -2.05 -7.44
N ARG A 188 -10.36 -3.28 -7.13
CA ARG A 188 -11.25 -4.45 -7.22
C ARG A 188 -11.22 -5.23 -5.92
N THR A 189 -12.39 -5.56 -5.37
CA THR A 189 -12.49 -6.50 -4.25
C THR A 189 -12.40 -7.92 -4.78
N LEU A 190 -11.38 -8.67 -4.38
CA LEU A 190 -11.21 -10.08 -4.72
C LEU A 190 -12.14 -10.97 -3.89
N GLY A 191 -12.47 -10.53 -2.69
CA GLY A 191 -13.37 -11.22 -1.78
C GLY A 191 -13.13 -10.81 -0.33
N SER A 192 -13.83 -11.46 0.59
CA SER A 192 -13.64 -11.28 2.04
C SER A 192 -12.68 -12.32 2.61
N TRP A 193 -12.00 -11.96 3.70
CA TRP A 193 -11.11 -12.82 4.46
C TRP A 193 -11.36 -12.64 5.96
N LYS A 194 -11.37 -13.75 6.72
CA LYS A 194 -11.71 -13.76 8.15
C LYS A 194 -10.68 -14.46 9.02
N GLY A 195 -9.46 -14.64 8.48
CA GLY A 195 -8.34 -15.21 9.24
C GLY A 195 -7.95 -16.64 8.85
N GLU A 196 -8.70 -17.32 7.99
CA GLU A 196 -8.34 -18.61 7.41
C GLU A 196 -7.34 -18.45 6.25
N PRO A 197 -6.50 -19.45 5.94
CA PRO A 197 -5.69 -19.43 4.73
C PRO A 197 -6.57 -19.29 3.49
N LYS A 198 -6.21 -18.39 2.58
CA LYS A 198 -6.99 -18.12 1.37
C LYS A 198 -6.08 -17.75 0.21
N ALA A 199 -6.47 -18.20 -0.99
CA ALA A 199 -5.76 -17.88 -2.22
C ALA A 199 -6.71 -17.31 -3.27
N PHE A 200 -6.19 -16.37 -4.10
CA PHE A 200 -6.88 -15.85 -5.27
C PHE A 200 -5.95 -15.95 -6.48
N ARG A 201 -6.57 -16.11 -7.65
CA ARG A 201 -5.90 -16.07 -8.96
C ARG A 201 -6.53 -14.98 -9.80
N VAL A 202 -5.72 -14.15 -10.42
CA VAL A 202 -6.17 -13.05 -11.27
C VAL A 202 -5.36 -13.06 -12.55
N SER A 203 -6.02 -13.16 -13.69
CA SER A 203 -5.34 -13.04 -14.97
C SER A 203 -4.77 -11.62 -15.13
N VAL A 204 -3.48 -11.51 -15.40
CA VAL A 204 -2.81 -10.23 -15.65
C VAL A 204 -3.44 -9.51 -16.85
N ALA A 205 -3.94 -10.25 -17.84
CA ALA A 205 -4.63 -9.68 -19.00
C ALA A 205 -5.97 -8.99 -18.65
N SER A 206 -6.54 -9.27 -17.47
CA SER A 206 -7.77 -8.63 -16.98
C SER A 206 -7.53 -7.30 -16.30
N LEU A 207 -6.28 -6.90 -16.07
CA LEU A 207 -5.90 -5.65 -15.42
C LEU A 207 -5.80 -4.50 -16.45
N PRO A 208 -5.84 -3.24 -16.00
CA PRO A 208 -5.61 -2.10 -16.87
C PRO A 208 -4.29 -2.24 -17.64
N ARG A 209 -4.31 -1.98 -18.96
CA ARG A 209 -3.16 -2.23 -19.85
C ARG A 209 -1.93 -1.38 -19.50
N ASP A 210 -2.15 -0.22 -18.91
CA ASP A 210 -1.11 0.71 -18.46
C ASP A 210 -0.63 0.44 -17.04
N ALA A 211 -1.26 -0.48 -16.31
CA ALA A 211 -0.74 -0.88 -15.00
C ALA A 211 0.62 -1.58 -15.13
N THR A 212 1.57 -1.13 -14.35
CA THR A 212 2.92 -1.70 -14.28
C THR A 212 3.11 -2.60 -13.08
N ASP A 213 2.35 -2.35 -12.03
CA ASP A 213 2.43 -3.02 -10.74
C ASP A 213 1.03 -3.22 -10.14
N VAL A 214 0.98 -4.02 -9.12
CA VAL A 214 -0.23 -4.24 -8.34
C VAL A 214 0.09 -4.19 -6.85
N ALA A 215 -0.76 -3.53 -6.09
CA ALA A 215 -0.82 -3.67 -4.64
C ALA A 215 -2.01 -4.57 -4.26
N VAL A 216 -1.82 -5.38 -3.22
CA VAL A 216 -2.91 -6.06 -2.54
C VAL A 216 -2.99 -5.52 -1.12
N LEU A 217 -4.16 -5.03 -0.76
CA LEU A 217 -4.43 -4.49 0.57
C LEU A 217 -5.46 -5.39 1.27
N ILE A 218 -5.20 -5.73 2.53
CA ILE A 218 -6.17 -6.42 3.40
C ILE A 218 -6.59 -5.41 4.45
N GLN A 219 -7.87 -5.05 4.42
CA GLN A 219 -8.41 -3.97 5.23
C GLN A 219 -9.77 -4.36 5.79
N PRO A 220 -10.10 -4.06 7.06
CA PRO A 220 -11.42 -4.27 7.60
C PRO A 220 -12.49 -3.68 6.69
N SER A 221 -13.59 -4.41 6.51
CA SER A 221 -14.72 -3.92 5.71
C SER A 221 -15.20 -2.58 6.27
N GLY A 222 -15.36 -1.57 5.38
CA GLY A 222 -15.63 -0.19 5.78
C GLY A 222 -14.38 0.68 5.98
N GLN A 223 -13.21 0.23 5.52
CA GLN A 223 -11.94 1.00 5.48
C GLN A 223 -11.39 1.38 6.86
N GLY A 224 -11.25 0.41 7.74
CA GLY A 224 -10.49 0.56 8.98
C GLY A 224 -8.97 0.54 8.77
N PRO A 225 -8.20 0.38 9.87
CA PRO A 225 -6.74 0.23 9.80
C PRO A 225 -6.29 -0.94 8.93
N MET A 226 -5.23 -0.77 8.13
CA MET A 226 -4.67 -1.84 7.32
C MET A 226 -4.17 -3.00 8.20
N VAL A 227 -4.43 -4.23 7.76
CA VAL A 227 -3.91 -5.45 8.43
C VAL A 227 -2.93 -6.22 7.56
N GLY A 228 -2.98 -6.06 6.25
CA GLY A 228 -2.05 -6.66 5.30
C GLY A 228 -1.80 -5.75 4.10
N ALA A 229 -0.58 -5.76 3.57
CA ALA A 229 -0.25 -5.08 2.32
C ALA A 229 0.97 -5.73 1.67
N ALA A 230 0.95 -5.85 0.35
CA ALA A 230 2.08 -6.29 -0.46
C ALA A 230 1.99 -5.67 -1.86
N ILE A 231 3.12 -5.59 -2.54
CA ILE A 231 3.20 -5.14 -3.94
C ILE A 231 3.90 -6.18 -4.80
N GLN A 232 3.54 -6.23 -6.07
CA GLN A 232 4.14 -7.11 -7.07
C GLN A 232 4.23 -6.39 -8.42
N PRO A 233 5.42 -6.29 -9.03
CA PRO A 233 5.53 -5.93 -10.45
C PRO A 233 4.78 -6.94 -11.33
N LEU A 234 4.16 -6.43 -12.40
CA LEU A 234 3.41 -7.27 -13.36
C LEU A 234 4.28 -7.75 -14.53
N ARG A 235 5.50 -7.22 -14.64
CA ARG A 235 6.48 -7.54 -15.68
C ARG A 235 7.88 -7.56 -15.11
#